data_78d5c73c8637c8fb0e72f973e9781010
#
_entry.id   78d5c73c8637c8fb0e72f973e9781010
#
_cell.length_a   1.000
_cell.length_b   1.000
_cell.length_c   1.000
_cell.angle_alpha   90.00
_cell.angle_beta   90.00
_cell.angle_gamma   90.00
#
_symmetry.space_group_name_H-M   'P 1'
#
loop_
_entity.id
_entity.type
_entity.pdbx_description
1 polymer ?
#
loop_
_entity_poly.entity_id
_entity_poly.type
_entity_poly.pdbx_seq_one_letter_code
_entity_poly.pdbx_strand_id
1 'polypeptide(L)'
;MKSKLLRRAAATVLSAVVLGVSASSNLPSGISTKAAPDEYHDDWLHVNENAEVVDMNGNPVWMTGCNWFGYNAGRQVFDGVWSKNMHSMLNQIADHGFNLLRVPMSTQIILQWKNHGPDTGGGVGEVTMMVNPYENPELTVGGGVDGAGQYELKYSFDIWNMAVDWCRENGMKIMIDIHSATTAAMGHQKPLWYDDNFSEDDWLEALSWFAEYYKDDDTIIAIDLKNEPHGKPEEGTFAKWDDSHDKNNWKYAAERGAMACLEQNPNLLIMIEGIECYPDFEKGADWTTPCVDYAHYDEPSLVFGAWWGGNLRGVKDNPVDIGKFKSQIVYSPHDYGPLVWKQKWFYMDDPSKTFDRQSLLDDYWYDTWAYLVEEKQYPLLMGEWGGFIDAEHDPTGENKHWMQELRDYMIDKRIHHTFWCFNENSGDTGGLVYDDFGKWDEDKYAFVKEALWQTDSGMFIGLDHQTPLGQAGNGISLSDYYNGTVTPPVSRETSTTTYSTTTLTTSNTVTESTASSVVSTTSTPVISSTSSESSPEISEGLIGDANLDKKITVADAVAILQHLGNKDKYGLKEQGIKNADVYNPGDGVTAKDAYAIQLFDANQITELPYTE
;
A
#
# COMPACT_ATOMS: atom_id res chain seq x y z
N MET A 1 12.15 70.50 8.44
CA MET A 1 11.26 71.20 9.36
C MET A 1 10.28 70.20 9.93
N LYS A 2 10.46 69.93 11.21
CA LYS A 2 9.51 69.93 12.34
C LYS A 2 8.24 69.00 12.08
N SER A 3 7.79 68.14 12.92
CA SER A 3 8.04 67.74 14.33
C SER A 3 7.08 66.59 14.64
N LYS A 4 7.54 65.53 15.26
CA LYS A 4 7.18 64.98 16.58
C LYS A 4 5.71 65.15 17.05
N LEU A 5 5.02 64.12 17.46
CA LEU A 5 4.72 63.77 18.86
C LEU A 5 3.85 62.52 19.00
N LEU A 6 4.33 61.60 19.76
CA LEU A 6 3.82 60.68 20.74
C LEU A 6 2.46 61.01 21.43
N ARG A 7 1.70 59.93 21.79
CA ARG A 7 1.10 59.58 23.12
C ARG A 7 0.29 58.32 22.96
N ARG A 8 0.60 57.25 23.58
CA ARG A 8 0.43 56.59 24.91
C ARG A 8 -1.04 56.43 25.35
N ALA A 9 -1.40 55.12 25.43
CA ALA A 9 -2.07 54.35 26.49
C ALA A 9 -3.49 54.75 26.95
N ALA A 10 -4.36 53.75 26.98
CA ALA A 10 -5.01 53.28 28.22
C ALA A 10 -5.85 52.01 27.94
N ALA A 11 -5.65 51.02 28.78
CA ALA A 11 -6.47 49.83 28.89
C ALA A 11 -7.83 50.19 29.53
N THR A 12 -8.90 49.56 29.04
CA THR A 12 -10.15 49.51 29.81
C THR A 12 -10.74 48.11 29.67
N VAL A 13 -10.75 47.38 30.78
CA VAL A 13 -11.47 46.13 31.01
C VAL A 13 -12.94 46.44 31.00
N LEU A 14 -13.72 45.75 30.19
CA LEU A 14 -15.18 45.73 30.34
C LEU A 14 -15.65 44.26 30.33
N SER A 15 -16.00 43.81 31.52
CA SER A 15 -16.74 42.56 31.74
C SER A 15 -18.19 42.72 31.22
N ALA A 16 -18.59 41.90 30.26
CA ALA A 16 -19.98 41.78 29.86
C ALA A 16 -20.47 40.35 30.16
N VAL A 17 -21.44 40.30 31.07
CA VAL A 17 -22.26 39.13 31.37
C VAL A 17 -23.10 38.82 30.13
N VAL A 18 -23.00 37.62 29.58
CA VAL A 18 -23.90 37.13 28.54
C VAL A 18 -24.90 36.18 29.15
N LEU A 19 -26.15 36.63 29.19
CA LEU A 19 -27.33 35.82 29.42
C LEU A 19 -27.54 34.81 28.29
N GLY A 20 -27.70 33.55 28.64
CA GLY A 20 -28.01 32.49 27.72
C GLY A 20 -29.36 32.64 27.04
N VAL A 21 -29.38 32.46 25.75
CA VAL A 21 -30.54 32.09 24.96
C VAL A 21 -30.16 30.81 24.22
N SER A 22 -30.77 29.71 24.68
CA SER A 22 -30.69 28.42 23.99
C SER A 22 -31.55 28.51 22.71
N ALA A 23 -30.88 28.64 21.59
CA ALA A 23 -31.46 28.34 20.29
C ALA A 23 -30.89 26.99 19.84
N SER A 24 -31.73 25.97 19.88
CA SER A 24 -31.49 24.68 19.26
C SER A 24 -31.47 24.89 17.73
N SER A 25 -30.30 25.01 17.13
CA SER A 25 -30.14 24.88 15.70
C SER A 25 -29.65 23.44 15.42
N ASN A 26 -30.46 22.69 14.69
CA ASN A 26 -30.04 21.45 14.06
C ASN A 26 -28.87 21.75 13.15
N LEU A 27 -27.66 21.40 13.57
CA LEU A 27 -26.51 21.32 12.71
C LEU A 27 -26.58 19.98 11.98
N PRO A 28 -26.32 19.91 10.67
CA PRO A 28 -26.20 18.64 9.96
C PRO A 28 -25.02 17.87 10.56
N SER A 29 -25.29 16.66 11.01
CA SER A 29 -24.30 15.68 11.41
C SER A 29 -23.48 15.29 10.19
N GLY A 30 -22.20 15.67 10.16
CA GLY A 30 -21.31 15.25 9.08
C GLY A 30 -20.07 16.09 8.85
N ILE A 31 -19.73 17.01 9.74
CA ILE A 31 -18.40 17.63 9.70
C ILE A 31 -17.57 16.90 10.75
N SER A 32 -16.69 15.99 10.31
CA SER A 32 -15.54 15.59 11.13
C SER A 32 -14.75 16.87 11.40
N THR A 33 -14.94 17.45 12.57
CA THR A 33 -14.06 18.51 13.02
C THR A 33 -12.73 17.85 13.29
N LYS A 34 -11.71 18.14 12.46
CA LYS A 34 -10.31 17.85 12.77
C LYS A 34 -10.13 18.17 14.26
N ALA A 35 -9.69 17.19 15.05
CA ALA A 35 -9.35 17.42 16.44
C ALA A 35 -8.37 18.59 16.49
N ALA A 36 -8.57 19.54 17.41
CA ALA A 36 -7.58 20.57 17.63
C ALA A 36 -6.27 19.88 17.99
N PRO A 37 -5.12 20.35 17.45
CA PRO A 37 -3.83 19.78 17.80
C PRO A 37 -3.72 19.72 19.32
N ASP A 38 -3.46 18.55 19.86
CA ASP A 38 -3.20 18.41 21.28
C ASP A 38 -1.85 19.09 21.54
N GLU A 39 -1.75 19.96 22.52
CA GLU A 39 -0.55 20.79 22.82
C GLU A 39 0.68 19.93 23.15
N TYR A 40 0.57 18.60 23.10
CA TYR A 40 1.54 17.61 23.52
C TYR A 40 1.99 16.63 22.44
N HIS A 41 1.43 16.65 21.24
CA HIS A 41 1.82 15.77 20.12
C HIS A 41 2.78 16.50 19.20
N ASP A 42 4.06 16.22 19.37
CA ASP A 42 5.12 16.62 18.44
C ASP A 42 5.97 15.39 18.11
N ASP A 43 5.41 14.54 17.24
CA ASP A 43 6.05 13.30 16.78
C ASP A 43 6.73 13.46 15.41
N TRP A 44 6.94 14.73 14.99
CA TRP A 44 7.63 15.01 13.73
C TRP A 44 9.08 14.52 13.77
N LEU A 45 9.53 14.03 12.61
CA LEU A 45 10.86 13.47 12.43
C LEU A 45 11.72 14.36 11.54
N HIS A 46 13.02 14.29 11.70
CA HIS A 46 13.97 14.97 10.83
C HIS A 46 15.30 14.21 10.76
N VAL A 47 16.12 14.54 9.76
CA VAL A 47 17.46 13.98 9.56
C VAL A 47 18.48 14.86 10.26
N ASN A 48 19.28 14.26 11.14
CA ASN A 48 20.36 14.97 11.84
C ASN A 48 21.66 15.04 11.00
N GLU A 49 22.69 15.64 11.55
CA GLU A 49 24.01 15.80 10.90
C GLU A 49 24.78 14.48 10.72
N ASN A 50 24.36 13.40 11.38
CA ASN A 50 24.95 12.07 11.25
C ASN A 50 24.24 11.20 10.20
N ALA A 51 23.31 11.77 9.43
CA ALA A 51 22.45 11.06 8.50
C ALA A 51 21.54 10.02 9.18
N GLU A 52 21.02 10.33 10.37
CA GLU A 52 20.08 9.51 11.11
C GLU A 52 18.72 10.23 11.17
N VAL A 53 17.63 9.48 11.03
CA VAL A 53 16.29 10.01 11.31
C VAL A 53 16.10 10.04 12.82
N VAL A 54 15.73 11.20 13.34
CA VAL A 54 15.56 11.44 14.78
C VAL A 54 14.21 12.09 15.06
N ASP A 55 13.73 11.90 16.29
CA ASP A 55 12.58 12.63 16.83
C ASP A 55 12.91 14.09 17.12
N MET A 56 11.93 14.88 17.56
CA MET A 56 12.11 16.28 17.91
C MET A 56 13.03 16.52 19.12
N ASN A 57 13.33 15.48 19.88
CA ASN A 57 14.28 15.52 20.98
C ASN A 57 15.72 15.13 20.55
N GLY A 58 15.90 14.73 19.29
CA GLY A 58 17.16 14.28 18.73
C GLY A 58 17.49 12.82 18.99
N ASN A 59 16.52 12.02 19.42
CA ASN A 59 16.70 10.59 19.63
C ASN A 59 16.51 9.81 18.32
N PRO A 60 17.42 8.89 17.96
CA PRO A 60 17.29 8.09 16.75
C PRO A 60 16.04 7.21 16.77
N VAL A 61 15.30 7.17 15.67
CA VAL A 61 14.14 6.30 15.51
C VAL A 61 14.42 5.21 14.46
N TRP A 62 13.61 4.17 14.46
CA TRP A 62 13.62 3.16 13.42
C TRP A 62 12.21 2.88 12.92
N MET A 63 11.92 3.36 11.72
CA MET A 63 10.66 3.09 11.02
C MET A 63 10.70 1.68 10.45
N THR A 64 9.83 0.81 10.95
CA THR A 64 9.70 -0.59 10.55
C THR A 64 8.23 -0.89 10.27
N GLY A 65 7.86 -0.77 9.02
CA GLY A 65 6.47 -0.75 8.60
C GLY A 65 6.12 -1.83 7.58
N CYS A 66 4.89 -1.77 7.10
CA CYS A 66 4.43 -2.53 5.95
C CYS A 66 3.60 -1.68 5.00
N ASN A 67 3.45 -2.17 3.78
CA ASN A 67 2.59 -1.60 2.77
C ASN A 67 1.19 -2.22 2.85
N TRP A 68 0.14 -1.40 2.72
CA TRP A 68 -1.22 -1.87 2.54
C TRP A 68 -1.90 -1.06 1.43
N PHE A 69 -2.14 -1.68 0.29
CA PHE A 69 -2.67 -1.02 -0.88
C PHE A 69 -4.20 -1.18 -1.03
N GLY A 70 -4.77 -0.43 -1.99
CA GLY A 70 -6.20 -0.40 -2.33
C GLY A 70 -6.64 0.98 -2.82
N TYR A 71 -6.15 2.06 -2.21
CA TYR A 71 -6.47 3.44 -2.62
C TYR A 71 -5.92 3.82 -3.99
N ASN A 72 -4.79 3.23 -4.39
CA ASN A 72 -4.21 3.38 -5.73
C ASN A 72 -4.98 2.62 -6.82
N ALA A 73 -5.88 1.71 -6.43
CA ALA A 73 -6.70 0.91 -7.33
C ALA A 73 -8.14 1.44 -7.41
N GLY A 74 -8.93 0.95 -8.35
CA GLY A 74 -10.31 1.41 -8.58
C GLY A 74 -11.27 1.23 -7.41
N ARG A 75 -10.88 0.52 -6.34
CA ARG A 75 -11.67 0.36 -5.12
C ARG A 75 -11.72 1.61 -4.27
N GLN A 76 -10.66 2.41 -4.28
CA GLN A 76 -10.54 3.69 -3.55
C GLN A 76 -10.70 3.55 -2.01
N VAL A 77 -10.44 2.37 -1.49
CA VAL A 77 -10.33 2.02 -0.07
C VAL A 77 -9.28 0.93 0.08
N PHE A 78 -8.88 0.60 1.30
CA PHE A 78 -8.00 -0.54 1.54
C PHE A 78 -8.59 -1.85 0.99
N ASP A 79 -7.75 -2.66 0.39
CA ASP A 79 -8.12 -4.02 0.01
C ASP A 79 -8.38 -4.88 1.25
N GLY A 80 -9.28 -5.87 1.12
CA GLY A 80 -9.66 -6.76 2.21
C GLY A 80 -10.93 -6.35 2.96
N VAL A 81 -11.41 -5.09 2.82
CA VAL A 81 -12.65 -4.62 3.48
C VAL A 81 -13.92 -5.30 2.96
N TRP A 82 -13.83 -6.08 1.90
CA TRP A 82 -14.90 -6.95 1.42
C TRP A 82 -15.12 -8.21 2.27
N SER A 83 -14.11 -8.59 3.07
CA SER A 83 -14.13 -9.81 3.87
C SER A 83 -13.85 -9.58 5.35
N LYS A 84 -13.10 -8.53 5.69
CA LYS A 84 -12.66 -8.23 7.06
C LYS A 84 -12.95 -6.80 7.44
N ASN A 85 -13.05 -6.57 8.74
CA ASN A 85 -13.22 -5.24 9.30
C ASN A 85 -11.92 -4.44 9.21
N MET A 86 -11.98 -3.21 8.70
CA MET A 86 -10.83 -2.33 8.47
C MET A 86 -10.04 -2.06 9.76
N HIS A 87 -10.73 -1.68 10.85
CA HIS A 87 -10.06 -1.40 12.12
C HIS A 87 -9.44 -2.65 12.74
N SER A 88 -10.05 -3.84 12.53
CA SER A 88 -9.46 -5.10 12.96
C SER A 88 -8.18 -5.43 12.20
N MET A 89 -8.10 -5.12 10.91
CA MET A 89 -6.89 -5.30 10.12
C MET A 89 -5.79 -4.31 10.54
N LEU A 90 -6.12 -3.03 10.74
CA LEU A 90 -5.20 -2.03 11.29
C LEU A 90 -4.66 -2.47 12.66
N ASN A 91 -5.54 -2.97 13.53
CA ASN A 91 -5.15 -3.47 14.85
C ASN A 91 -4.17 -4.65 14.74
N GLN A 92 -4.45 -5.59 13.84
CA GLN A 92 -3.54 -6.72 13.62
C GLN A 92 -2.16 -6.25 13.14
N ILE A 93 -2.09 -5.30 12.20
CA ILE A 93 -0.82 -4.74 11.72
C ILE A 93 -0.03 -4.12 12.88
N ALA A 94 -0.67 -3.26 13.68
CA ALA A 94 -0.01 -2.62 14.82
C ALA A 94 0.41 -3.61 15.91
N ASP A 95 -0.46 -4.58 16.25
CA ASP A 95 -0.19 -5.61 17.25
C ASP A 95 0.91 -6.59 16.82
N HIS A 96 1.16 -6.73 15.51
CA HIS A 96 2.31 -7.44 14.96
C HIS A 96 3.59 -6.60 14.94
N GLY A 97 3.54 -5.35 15.39
CA GLY A 97 4.72 -4.52 15.64
C GLY A 97 5.15 -3.62 14.49
N PHE A 98 4.35 -3.48 13.45
CA PHE A 98 4.60 -2.52 12.39
C PHE A 98 4.24 -1.10 12.88
N ASN A 99 5.24 -0.23 13.01
CA ASN A 99 5.06 1.12 13.54
C ASN A 99 4.80 2.19 12.48
N LEU A 100 4.89 1.82 11.21
CA LEU A 100 4.63 2.67 10.05
C LEU A 100 3.77 1.92 9.02
N LEU A 101 2.74 2.57 8.51
CA LEU A 101 1.93 2.08 7.41
C LEU A 101 2.23 2.90 6.14
N ARG A 102 2.82 2.28 5.10
CA ARG A 102 2.95 2.90 3.78
C ARG A 102 1.70 2.59 2.97
N VAL A 103 1.04 3.63 2.47
CA VAL A 103 -0.25 3.51 1.77
C VAL A 103 -0.13 4.02 0.35
N PRO A 104 -0.16 3.11 -0.65
CA PRO A 104 -0.23 3.47 -2.06
C PRO A 104 -1.51 4.25 -2.40
N MET A 105 -1.32 5.40 -3.04
CA MET A 105 -2.37 6.30 -3.53
C MET A 105 -2.13 6.68 -4.98
N SER A 106 -3.03 7.44 -5.57
CA SER A 106 -2.84 8.05 -6.88
C SER A 106 -3.02 9.57 -6.82
N THR A 107 -2.40 10.29 -7.76
CA THR A 107 -2.70 11.71 -7.97
C THR A 107 -4.20 11.92 -8.16
N GLN A 108 -4.84 11.06 -8.93
CA GLN A 108 -6.27 11.10 -9.19
C GLN A 108 -7.11 11.08 -7.93
N ILE A 109 -6.90 10.12 -7.00
CA ILE A 109 -7.74 9.99 -5.81
C ILE A 109 -7.58 11.21 -4.89
N ILE A 110 -6.36 11.74 -4.76
CA ILE A 110 -6.11 12.92 -3.93
C ILE A 110 -6.80 14.15 -4.51
N LEU A 111 -6.76 14.35 -5.83
CA LEU A 111 -7.49 15.44 -6.48
C LEU A 111 -9.00 15.27 -6.43
N GLN A 112 -9.49 14.03 -6.48
CA GLN A 112 -10.91 13.73 -6.26
C GLN A 112 -11.33 14.14 -4.84
N TRP A 113 -10.56 13.79 -3.82
CA TRP A 113 -10.81 14.20 -2.43
C TRP A 113 -10.78 15.72 -2.27
N LYS A 114 -9.78 16.39 -2.86
CA LYS A 114 -9.68 17.86 -2.84
C LYS A 114 -10.91 18.53 -3.45
N ASN A 115 -11.38 18.04 -4.59
CA ASN A 115 -12.46 18.67 -5.37
C ASN A 115 -13.86 18.24 -4.89
N HIS A 116 -13.94 17.24 -4.03
CA HIS A 116 -15.17 16.81 -3.40
C HIS A 116 -15.42 17.65 -2.15
N GLY A 117 -15.94 18.86 -2.33
CA GLY A 117 -16.42 19.67 -1.21
C GLY A 117 -17.71 19.10 -0.64
N PRO A 118 -18.08 19.45 0.62
CA PRO A 118 -19.27 18.94 1.30
C PRO A 118 -20.59 19.18 0.54
N ASP A 119 -20.60 20.00 -0.51
CA ASP A 119 -21.79 20.41 -1.26
C ASP A 119 -21.81 19.93 -2.72
N THR A 120 -20.84 19.14 -3.20
CA THR A 120 -20.73 18.83 -4.63
C THR A 120 -21.58 17.65 -5.09
N GLY A 121 -22.28 16.98 -4.19
CA GLY A 121 -23.36 16.04 -4.49
C GLY A 121 -23.12 15.09 -5.66
N GLY A 122 -22.08 14.27 -5.63
CA GLY A 122 -22.04 13.17 -6.55
C GLY A 122 -20.71 12.79 -7.17
N GLY A 123 -20.47 11.54 -7.19
CA GLY A 123 -19.74 10.81 -8.21
C GLY A 123 -18.21 10.81 -8.17
N VAL A 124 -17.58 11.68 -7.39
CA VAL A 124 -16.14 11.79 -7.37
C VAL A 124 -15.63 11.36 -5.98
N GLY A 125 -14.90 10.25 -5.94
CA GLY A 125 -14.45 9.65 -4.67
C GLY A 125 -15.48 8.70 -4.05
N GLU A 126 -16.45 8.23 -4.82
CA GLU A 126 -17.32 7.13 -4.42
C GLU A 126 -16.49 5.87 -4.29
N VAL A 127 -16.66 5.17 -3.17
CA VAL A 127 -16.13 3.81 -3.04
C VAL A 127 -16.87 2.94 -4.04
N THR A 128 -16.17 2.54 -5.09
CA THR A 128 -16.81 1.92 -6.24
C THR A 128 -17.04 0.44 -6.06
N MET A 129 -16.47 -0.22 -5.04
CA MET A 129 -16.60 -1.67 -4.91
C MET A 129 -16.39 -2.23 -3.51
N MET A 130 -17.16 -3.27 -3.23
CA MET A 130 -16.89 -4.37 -2.32
C MET A 130 -16.42 -3.97 -0.91
N VAL A 131 -17.17 -3.10 -0.24
CA VAL A 131 -17.14 -3.06 1.21
C VAL A 131 -18.23 -4.01 1.72
N ASN A 132 -17.87 -4.93 2.58
CA ASN A 132 -18.84 -5.77 3.26
C ASN A 132 -19.50 -4.94 4.40
N PRO A 133 -20.75 -4.48 4.25
CA PRO A 133 -21.37 -3.59 5.24
C PRO A 133 -21.73 -4.30 6.56
N TYR A 134 -21.67 -5.62 6.59
CA TYR A 134 -21.87 -6.41 7.81
C TYR A 134 -20.58 -6.53 8.62
N GLU A 135 -19.44 -6.63 7.96
CA GLU A 135 -18.12 -6.61 8.60
C GLU A 135 -17.67 -5.18 8.92
N ASN A 136 -18.04 -4.21 8.08
CA ASN A 136 -17.66 -2.80 8.18
C ASN A 136 -18.88 -1.88 8.28
N PRO A 137 -19.75 -2.01 9.29
CA PRO A 137 -20.92 -1.13 9.44
C PRO A 137 -20.51 0.34 9.59
N GLU A 138 -19.36 0.62 10.17
CA GLU A 138 -18.80 1.96 10.35
C GLU A 138 -18.46 2.66 9.04
N LEU A 139 -18.20 1.91 7.96
CA LEU A 139 -17.91 2.45 6.62
C LEU A 139 -19.21 2.83 5.86
N THR A 140 -20.36 2.67 6.47
CA THR A 140 -21.66 3.06 5.90
C THR A 140 -22.20 4.33 6.54
N VAL A 141 -23.03 5.07 5.81
CA VAL A 141 -23.64 6.33 6.28
C VAL A 141 -24.58 6.11 7.46
N GLY A 142 -25.28 5.00 7.52
CA GLY A 142 -26.25 4.68 8.57
C GLY A 142 -25.73 3.79 9.69
N GLY A 143 -24.46 3.35 9.63
CA GLY A 143 -23.90 2.42 10.60
C GLY A 143 -24.32 0.97 10.34
N GLY A 144 -24.39 0.55 9.09
CA GLY A 144 -24.71 -0.81 8.65
C GLY A 144 -25.84 -0.88 7.62
N VAL A 145 -26.43 -2.05 7.55
CA VAL A 145 -27.52 -2.36 6.61
C VAL A 145 -28.87 -2.10 7.30
N ASP A 146 -29.78 -1.42 6.63
CA ASP A 146 -31.11 -1.11 7.17
C ASP A 146 -32.04 -2.35 7.21
N GLY A 147 -33.24 -2.18 7.76
CA GLY A 147 -34.24 -3.26 7.86
C GLY A 147 -34.77 -3.77 6.50
N ALA A 148 -34.47 -3.09 5.40
CA ALA A 148 -34.80 -3.49 4.04
C ALA A 148 -33.60 -4.10 3.28
N GLY A 149 -32.44 -4.24 3.93
CA GLY A 149 -31.23 -4.75 3.33
C GLY A 149 -30.48 -3.72 2.47
N GLN A 150 -30.76 -2.42 2.67
CA GLN A 150 -30.11 -1.34 1.94
C GLN A 150 -29.03 -0.67 2.80
N TYR A 151 -27.98 -0.20 2.15
CA TYR A 151 -26.92 0.59 2.77
C TYR A 151 -26.37 1.61 1.77
N GLU A 152 -25.71 2.61 2.29
CA GLU A 152 -24.98 3.63 1.54
C GLU A 152 -23.56 3.69 2.12
N LEU A 153 -22.55 3.66 1.27
CA LEU A 153 -21.16 3.77 1.69
C LEU A 153 -20.78 5.22 1.94
N LYS A 154 -19.87 5.43 2.89
CA LYS A 154 -19.19 6.71 3.08
C LYS A 154 -18.27 7.00 1.91
N TYR A 155 -17.92 8.25 1.72
CA TYR A 155 -16.90 8.63 0.74
C TYR A 155 -15.54 8.03 1.10
N SER A 156 -14.75 7.73 0.07
CA SER A 156 -13.39 7.24 0.20
C SER A 156 -12.54 8.08 1.16
N PHE A 157 -12.67 9.41 1.08
CA PHE A 157 -11.93 10.32 1.95
C PHE A 157 -12.38 10.27 3.42
N ASP A 158 -13.67 10.09 3.68
CA ASP A 158 -14.18 9.90 5.05
C ASP A 158 -13.66 8.59 5.64
N ILE A 159 -13.64 7.52 4.84
CA ILE A 159 -13.08 6.22 5.23
C ILE A 159 -11.58 6.33 5.48
N TRP A 160 -10.85 7.04 4.63
CA TRP A 160 -9.44 7.33 4.84
C TRP A 160 -9.19 8.06 6.17
N ASN A 161 -9.95 9.13 6.46
CA ASN A 161 -9.82 9.84 7.73
C ASN A 161 -10.13 8.95 8.94
N MET A 162 -11.06 8.00 8.83
CA MET A 162 -11.31 7.03 9.90
C MET A 162 -10.10 6.13 10.15
N ALA A 163 -9.36 5.75 9.10
CA ALA A 163 -8.11 4.99 9.25
C ALA A 163 -7.02 5.86 9.89
N VAL A 164 -6.88 7.13 9.49
CA VAL A 164 -5.94 8.08 10.12
C VAL A 164 -6.27 8.28 11.61
N ASP A 165 -7.55 8.48 11.95
CA ASP A 165 -8.00 8.62 13.34
C ASP A 165 -7.65 7.36 14.15
N TRP A 166 -7.90 6.16 13.58
CA TRP A 166 -7.53 4.92 14.24
C TRP A 166 -6.02 4.81 14.47
N CYS A 167 -5.20 5.14 13.49
CA CYS A 167 -3.73 5.11 13.61
C CYS A 167 -3.24 6.07 14.70
N ARG A 168 -3.80 7.28 14.76
CA ARG A 168 -3.51 8.27 15.81
C ARG A 168 -3.83 7.75 17.20
N GLU A 169 -5.00 7.13 17.35
CA GLU A 169 -5.46 6.60 18.65
C GLU A 169 -4.65 5.37 19.11
N ASN A 170 -3.92 4.71 18.20
CA ASN A 170 -3.20 3.47 18.46
C ASN A 170 -1.69 3.54 18.19
N GLY A 171 -1.14 4.75 18.10
CA GLY A 171 0.31 4.99 18.06
C GLY A 171 1.02 4.52 16.79
N MET A 172 0.27 4.29 15.69
CA MET A 172 0.83 3.93 14.39
C MET A 172 0.94 5.17 13.51
N LYS A 173 2.11 5.38 12.88
CA LYS A 173 2.32 6.49 11.94
C LYS A 173 2.04 6.04 10.50
N ILE A 174 1.79 7.02 9.63
CA ILE A 174 1.45 6.78 8.22
C ILE A 174 2.44 7.52 7.32
N MET A 175 2.79 6.88 6.23
CA MET A 175 3.42 7.44 5.05
C MET A 175 2.53 7.16 3.84
N ILE A 176 2.15 8.18 3.07
CA ILE A 176 1.53 7.93 1.78
C ILE A 176 2.58 7.83 0.69
N ASP A 177 2.24 7.13 -0.36
CA ASP A 177 3.02 6.95 -1.57
C ASP A 177 2.18 7.33 -2.79
N ILE A 178 2.70 8.21 -3.66
CA ILE A 178 2.06 8.47 -4.95
C ILE A 178 2.44 7.35 -5.92
N HIS A 179 1.65 6.27 -5.86
CA HIS A 179 1.94 5.04 -6.59
C HIS A 179 1.78 5.20 -8.11
N SER A 180 0.82 6.02 -8.53
CA SER A 180 0.52 6.30 -9.94
C SER A 180 -0.16 7.65 -10.13
N ALA A 181 -0.15 8.16 -11.34
CA ALA A 181 -0.93 9.35 -11.70
C ALA A 181 -2.43 9.01 -11.76
N THR A 182 -2.80 8.02 -12.55
CA THR A 182 -4.18 7.52 -12.67
C THR A 182 -4.45 6.40 -11.69
N THR A 183 -5.64 6.39 -11.07
CA THR A 183 -6.12 5.30 -10.21
C THR A 183 -6.39 4.05 -11.04
N ALA A 184 -5.50 3.06 -10.94
CA ALA A 184 -5.60 1.79 -11.66
C ALA A 184 -4.74 0.72 -10.98
N ALA A 185 -5.20 -0.54 -10.98
CA ALA A 185 -4.45 -1.65 -10.39
C ALA A 185 -3.03 -1.81 -10.98
N MET A 186 -2.86 -1.50 -12.26
CA MET A 186 -1.57 -1.53 -12.97
C MET A 186 -0.99 -0.13 -13.22
N GLY A 187 -1.44 0.88 -12.47
CA GLY A 187 -0.98 2.26 -12.64
C GLY A 187 0.51 2.45 -12.39
N HIS A 188 1.09 1.64 -11.52
CA HIS A 188 2.53 1.61 -11.21
C HIS A 188 3.41 1.29 -12.42
N GLN A 189 2.89 0.64 -13.46
CA GLN A 189 3.63 0.37 -14.70
C GLN A 189 3.90 1.62 -15.56
N LYS A 190 3.33 2.79 -15.17
CA LYS A 190 3.66 4.06 -15.82
C LYS A 190 4.94 4.64 -15.20
N PRO A 191 5.99 4.87 -16.01
CA PRO A 191 7.32 5.18 -15.48
C PRO A 191 7.43 6.55 -14.80
N LEU A 192 6.58 7.51 -15.17
CA LEU A 192 6.69 8.90 -14.71
C LEU A 192 5.59 9.25 -13.69
N TRP A 193 5.75 10.37 -13.00
CA TRP A 193 4.82 10.94 -12.01
C TRP A 193 3.60 11.61 -12.64
N TYR A 194 3.51 11.57 -13.97
CA TYR A 194 2.40 12.06 -14.77
C TYR A 194 2.10 11.07 -15.90
N ASP A 195 0.89 11.16 -16.46
CA ASP A 195 0.47 10.38 -17.62
C ASP A 195 -0.38 11.23 -18.57
N ASP A 196 -1.12 10.59 -19.49
CA ASP A 196 -1.97 11.29 -20.44
C ASP A 196 -3.21 11.93 -19.78
N ASN A 197 -3.60 11.48 -18.58
CA ASN A 197 -4.79 11.93 -17.87
C ASN A 197 -4.46 12.99 -16.81
N PHE A 198 -3.30 12.88 -16.16
CA PHE A 198 -2.86 13.76 -15.08
C PHE A 198 -1.47 14.32 -15.38
N SER A 199 -1.37 15.64 -15.45
CA SER A 199 -0.11 16.34 -15.70
C SER A 199 0.79 16.39 -14.47
N GLU A 200 2.03 16.85 -14.67
CA GLU A 200 2.94 17.16 -13.56
C GLU A 200 2.37 18.25 -12.63
N ASP A 201 1.65 19.24 -13.19
CA ASP A 201 1.01 20.27 -12.36
C ASP A 201 -0.11 19.70 -11.48
N ASP A 202 -0.85 18.70 -12.00
CA ASP A 202 -1.86 17.97 -11.21
C ASP A 202 -1.21 17.19 -10.06
N TRP A 203 -0.06 16.55 -10.30
CA TRP A 203 0.70 15.85 -9.27
C TRP A 203 1.22 16.81 -8.18
N LEU A 204 1.77 17.96 -8.57
CA LEU A 204 2.21 18.99 -7.62
C LEU A 204 1.03 19.56 -6.82
N GLU A 205 -0.12 19.76 -7.45
CA GLU A 205 -1.35 20.22 -6.79
C GLU A 205 -1.84 19.20 -5.77
N ALA A 206 -1.83 17.91 -6.11
CA ALA A 206 -2.22 16.83 -5.20
C ALA A 206 -1.31 16.78 -3.96
N LEU A 207 0.01 16.80 -4.17
CA LEU A 207 1.01 16.82 -3.11
C LEU A 207 0.85 18.01 -2.17
N SER A 208 0.74 19.21 -2.74
CA SER A 208 0.58 20.45 -1.98
C SER A 208 -0.70 20.44 -1.14
N TRP A 209 -1.82 20.02 -1.72
CA TRP A 209 -3.09 19.96 -1.01
C TRP A 209 -3.07 18.93 0.12
N PHE A 210 -2.53 17.75 -0.12
CA PHE A 210 -2.45 16.71 0.90
C PHE A 210 -1.57 17.13 2.08
N ALA A 211 -0.41 17.70 1.79
CA ALA A 211 0.50 18.23 2.80
C ALA A 211 -0.14 19.37 3.63
N GLU A 212 -0.90 20.28 2.99
CA GLU A 212 -1.62 21.35 3.68
C GLU A 212 -2.74 20.80 4.57
N TYR A 213 -3.50 19.81 4.07
CA TYR A 213 -4.63 19.26 4.80
C TYR A 213 -4.20 18.61 6.13
N TYR A 214 -3.07 17.91 6.15
CA TYR A 214 -2.54 17.21 7.32
C TYR A 214 -1.39 17.95 8.03
N LYS A 215 -1.17 19.23 7.76
CA LYS A 215 0.00 19.98 8.30
C LYS A 215 0.07 20.05 9.83
N ASP A 216 -1.06 19.89 10.51
CA ASP A 216 -1.16 19.91 11.97
C ASP A 216 -1.46 18.50 12.54
N ASP A 217 -1.20 17.43 11.77
CA ASP A 217 -1.50 16.06 12.14
C ASP A 217 -0.27 15.18 11.91
N ASP A 218 0.49 14.96 12.97
CA ASP A 218 1.73 14.18 12.96
C ASP A 218 1.52 12.66 12.93
N THR A 219 0.28 12.20 12.72
CA THR A 219 0.01 10.81 12.36
C THR A 219 0.56 10.52 10.96
N ILE A 220 0.49 11.52 10.05
CA ILE A 220 1.06 11.44 8.72
C ILE A 220 2.43 12.12 8.72
N ILE A 221 3.48 11.32 8.87
CA ILE A 221 4.85 11.82 9.06
C ILE A 221 5.66 11.94 7.78
N ALA A 222 5.22 11.30 6.70
CA ALA A 222 6.02 11.23 5.47
C ALA A 222 5.17 11.14 4.20
N ILE A 223 5.75 11.59 3.09
CA ILE A 223 5.23 11.41 1.74
C ILE A 223 6.34 10.84 0.86
N ASP A 224 6.04 9.71 0.21
CA ASP A 224 6.83 9.16 -0.89
C ASP A 224 6.33 9.78 -2.19
N LEU A 225 7.18 10.55 -2.86
CA LEU A 225 6.76 11.44 -3.94
C LEU A 225 6.26 10.72 -5.18
N LYS A 226 6.84 9.56 -5.51
CA LYS A 226 6.45 8.72 -6.64
C LYS A 226 7.04 7.32 -6.48
N ASN A 227 6.15 6.34 -6.46
CA ASN A 227 6.53 4.94 -6.54
C ASN A 227 7.23 4.62 -7.85
N GLU A 228 8.44 4.11 -7.74
CA GLU A 228 9.19 3.47 -8.81
C GLU A 228 9.29 4.28 -10.11
N PRO A 229 9.99 5.41 -10.13
CA PRO A 229 10.38 6.03 -11.37
C PRO A 229 11.26 5.08 -12.19
N HIS A 230 10.87 4.77 -13.43
CA HIS A 230 11.52 3.73 -14.24
C HIS A 230 11.46 4.04 -15.73
N GLY A 231 11.60 3.00 -16.55
CA GLY A 231 11.55 3.03 -17.99
C GLY A 231 12.93 3.08 -18.63
N LYS A 232 12.98 2.72 -19.89
CA LYS A 232 14.22 2.56 -20.66
C LYS A 232 14.23 3.54 -21.84
N PRO A 233 15.42 4.11 -22.21
CA PRO A 233 15.52 5.04 -23.32
C PRO A 233 14.94 4.52 -24.64
N GLU A 234 15.08 3.23 -24.94
CA GLU A 234 14.55 2.59 -26.14
C GLU A 234 13.01 2.48 -26.16
N GLU A 235 12.36 2.55 -25.00
CA GLU A 235 10.92 2.55 -24.87
C GLU A 235 10.31 3.96 -25.10
N GLY A 236 11.17 4.98 -25.13
CA GLY A 236 10.80 6.36 -25.42
C GLY A 236 10.19 7.14 -24.24
N THR A 237 9.78 6.46 -23.18
CA THR A 237 9.30 7.08 -21.93
C THR A 237 10.06 6.46 -20.76
N PHE A 238 10.87 7.28 -20.10
CA PHE A 238 11.70 6.83 -18.98
C PHE A 238 12.06 7.98 -18.05
N ALA A 239 12.32 7.66 -16.78
CA ALA A 239 12.87 8.59 -15.80
C ALA A 239 14.38 8.66 -15.92
N LYS A 240 14.94 9.88 -15.87
CA LYS A 240 16.39 10.13 -15.81
C LYS A 240 16.77 10.93 -14.57
N TRP A 241 18.06 10.99 -14.28
CA TRP A 241 18.59 11.70 -13.10
C TRP A 241 19.86 12.48 -13.50
N ASP A 242 19.72 13.79 -13.68
CA ASP A 242 20.82 14.68 -14.00
C ASP A 242 20.55 16.12 -13.49
N ASP A 243 21.34 17.10 -13.91
CA ASP A 243 21.18 18.51 -13.56
C ASP A 243 20.28 19.29 -14.56
N SER A 244 19.67 18.63 -15.53
CA SER A 244 18.79 19.27 -16.50
C SER A 244 17.38 19.56 -15.93
N HIS A 245 16.63 20.43 -16.62
CA HIS A 245 15.23 20.67 -16.35
C HIS A 245 14.31 19.96 -17.35
N ASP A 246 14.76 18.83 -17.88
CA ASP A 246 13.93 18.06 -18.81
C ASP A 246 12.71 17.47 -18.09
N LYS A 247 11.62 17.35 -18.83
CA LYS A 247 10.32 16.92 -18.27
C LYS A 247 10.36 15.54 -17.62
N ASN A 248 11.27 14.66 -18.04
CA ASN A 248 11.45 13.32 -17.51
C ASN A 248 12.63 13.22 -16.52
N ASN A 249 13.19 14.34 -16.05
CA ASN A 249 14.23 14.34 -15.04
C ASN A 249 13.61 14.19 -13.65
N TRP A 250 13.75 13.00 -13.07
CA TRP A 250 13.18 12.69 -11.77
C TRP A 250 13.79 13.52 -10.64
N LYS A 251 15.10 13.74 -10.63
CA LYS A 251 15.74 14.60 -9.62
C LYS A 251 15.12 15.99 -9.60
N TYR A 252 14.94 16.63 -10.75
CA TYR A 252 14.32 17.95 -10.85
C TYR A 252 12.84 17.94 -10.43
N ALA A 253 12.10 16.90 -10.81
CA ALA A 253 10.72 16.73 -10.37
C ALA A 253 10.62 16.49 -8.86
N ALA A 254 11.51 15.66 -8.28
CA ALA A 254 11.55 15.40 -6.85
C ALA A 254 11.81 16.67 -6.03
N GLU A 255 12.70 17.56 -6.51
CA GLU A 255 12.89 18.88 -5.88
C GLU A 255 11.60 19.71 -5.85
N ARG A 256 10.85 19.73 -6.96
CA ARG A 256 9.58 20.45 -7.06
C ARG A 256 8.47 19.82 -6.22
N GLY A 257 8.37 18.49 -6.23
CA GLY A 257 7.42 17.74 -5.42
C GLY A 257 7.69 17.92 -3.91
N ALA A 258 8.96 17.80 -3.52
CA ALA A 258 9.37 18.07 -2.14
C ALA A 258 9.02 19.51 -1.70
N MET A 259 9.28 20.50 -2.54
CA MET A 259 8.93 21.88 -2.24
C MET A 259 7.41 22.09 -2.16
N ALA A 260 6.62 21.45 -3.04
CA ALA A 260 5.17 21.53 -2.99
C ALA A 260 4.60 21.00 -1.65
N CYS A 261 5.21 19.96 -1.08
CA CYS A 261 4.87 19.47 0.26
C CYS A 261 5.38 20.39 1.38
N LEU A 262 6.67 20.70 1.37
CA LEU A 262 7.35 21.33 2.52
C LEU A 262 7.05 22.83 2.68
N GLU A 263 6.59 23.50 1.65
CA GLU A 263 6.05 24.85 1.76
C GLU A 263 4.72 24.88 2.51
N GLN A 264 3.97 23.79 2.53
CA GLN A 264 2.71 23.63 3.26
C GLN A 264 2.93 23.03 4.65
N ASN A 265 3.73 21.96 4.73
CA ASN A 265 4.07 21.27 5.98
C ASN A 265 5.58 21.04 6.05
N PRO A 266 6.34 21.93 6.72
CA PRO A 266 7.79 21.86 6.79
C PRO A 266 8.34 20.68 7.63
N ASN A 267 7.46 19.94 8.29
CA ASN A 267 7.83 18.86 9.21
C ASN A 267 7.77 17.46 8.58
N LEU A 268 7.20 17.34 7.36
CA LEU A 268 7.11 16.07 6.67
C LEU A 268 8.49 15.54 6.28
N LEU A 269 8.73 14.25 6.47
CA LEU A 269 9.79 13.56 5.75
C LEU A 269 9.38 13.37 4.29
N ILE A 270 10.32 13.55 3.39
CA ILE A 270 10.14 13.35 1.96
C ILE A 270 10.97 12.16 1.52
N MET A 271 10.27 11.10 1.07
CA MET A 271 10.91 9.93 0.50
C MET A 271 11.15 10.17 -0.99
N ILE A 272 12.36 9.88 -1.44
CA ILE A 272 12.77 10.06 -2.83
C ILE A 272 13.41 8.77 -3.31
N GLU A 273 12.72 8.10 -4.20
CA GLU A 273 13.22 6.90 -4.85
C GLU A 273 14.27 7.22 -5.92
N GLY A 274 14.96 6.20 -6.41
CA GLY A 274 15.85 6.29 -7.55
C GLY A 274 15.10 6.17 -8.89
N ILE A 275 15.83 5.69 -9.90
CA ILE A 275 15.31 5.38 -11.24
C ILE A 275 15.61 3.91 -11.58
N GLU A 276 15.33 3.47 -12.82
CA GLU A 276 15.71 2.12 -13.28
C GLU A 276 17.09 2.10 -13.91
N CYS A 277 17.36 2.93 -14.90
CA CYS A 277 18.54 2.86 -15.75
C CYS A 277 19.41 4.11 -15.61
N TYR A 278 20.71 3.93 -15.38
CA TYR A 278 21.70 5.02 -15.28
C TYR A 278 22.86 4.79 -16.24
N PRO A 279 23.21 5.74 -17.16
CA PRO A 279 24.29 5.57 -18.13
C PRO A 279 25.66 5.51 -17.49
N ASP A 280 26.55 4.68 -18.04
CA ASP A 280 27.98 4.70 -17.72
C ASP A 280 28.66 5.82 -18.54
N PHE A 281 28.60 7.03 -18.02
CA PHE A 281 29.17 8.21 -18.68
C PHE A 281 30.71 8.09 -18.86
N GLU A 282 31.40 7.34 -17.99
CA GLU A 282 32.83 7.13 -18.09
C GLU A 282 33.18 6.29 -19.31
N LYS A 283 32.30 5.37 -19.70
CA LYS A 283 32.44 4.57 -20.93
C LYS A 283 31.83 5.23 -22.17
N GLY A 284 31.30 6.47 -22.03
CA GLY A 284 30.74 7.25 -23.12
C GLY A 284 29.29 6.96 -23.44
N ALA A 285 28.56 6.31 -22.55
CA ALA A 285 27.10 6.22 -22.63
C ALA A 285 26.43 7.56 -22.28
N ASP A 286 25.21 7.71 -22.71
CA ASP A 286 24.34 8.85 -22.38
C ASP A 286 22.87 8.42 -22.25
N TRP A 287 21.97 9.36 -21.99
CA TRP A 287 20.55 9.10 -21.83
C TRP A 287 19.81 8.59 -23.09
N THR A 288 20.52 8.41 -24.20
CA THR A 288 20.00 7.79 -25.43
C THR A 288 20.53 6.36 -25.61
N THR A 289 21.45 5.93 -24.76
CA THR A 289 22.03 4.58 -24.79
C THR A 289 20.99 3.57 -24.31
N PRO A 290 20.66 2.54 -25.10
CA PRO A 290 19.68 1.54 -24.70
C PRO A 290 20.06 0.84 -23.40
N CYS A 291 19.07 0.68 -22.51
CA CYS A 291 19.17 -0.09 -21.28
C CYS A 291 18.66 -1.51 -21.55
N VAL A 292 19.47 -2.30 -22.20
CA VAL A 292 19.11 -3.65 -22.64
C VAL A 292 19.05 -4.59 -21.42
N ASP A 293 18.14 -5.53 -21.45
CA ASP A 293 17.84 -6.45 -20.35
C ASP A 293 19.08 -7.17 -19.80
N TYR A 294 19.33 -7.05 -18.50
CA TYR A 294 20.51 -7.59 -17.81
C TYR A 294 20.56 -9.11 -17.78
N ALA A 295 19.42 -9.78 -17.87
CA ALA A 295 19.35 -11.23 -17.78
C ALA A 295 20.12 -11.96 -18.92
N HIS A 296 20.56 -11.25 -19.97
CA HIS A 296 21.02 -11.86 -21.21
C HIS A 296 22.37 -11.33 -21.72
N TYR A 297 23.26 -10.78 -20.85
CA TYR A 297 24.51 -10.17 -21.31
C TYR A 297 25.75 -11.04 -21.21
N ASP A 298 26.34 -11.27 -22.36
CA ASP A 298 27.75 -11.73 -22.49
C ASP A 298 28.76 -10.56 -22.54
N GLU A 299 28.29 -9.29 -22.67
CA GLU A 299 29.16 -8.11 -22.85
C GLU A 299 28.93 -7.11 -21.68
N PRO A 300 29.97 -6.32 -21.32
CA PRO A 300 29.81 -5.27 -20.30
C PRO A 300 28.76 -4.25 -20.73
N SER A 301 27.70 -4.13 -19.95
CA SER A 301 26.67 -3.11 -20.16
C SER A 301 27.27 -1.70 -20.09
N LEU A 302 26.81 -0.81 -20.99
CA LEU A 302 27.07 0.63 -20.93
C LEU A 302 26.05 1.38 -20.06
N VAL A 303 25.09 0.66 -19.47
CA VAL A 303 24.05 1.23 -18.61
C VAL A 303 23.95 0.40 -17.35
N PHE A 304 23.87 1.06 -16.20
CA PHE A 304 23.64 0.44 -14.92
C PHE A 304 22.13 0.39 -14.65
N GLY A 305 21.52 -0.78 -14.66
CA GLY A 305 20.15 -0.94 -14.28
C GLY A 305 20.02 -1.42 -12.85
N ALA A 306 18.84 -1.23 -12.34
CA ALA A 306 18.42 -1.62 -11.01
C ALA A 306 16.95 -2.06 -11.05
N TRP A 307 16.41 -2.41 -9.90
CA TRP A 307 14.98 -2.44 -9.70
C TRP A 307 14.38 -1.04 -9.96
N TRP A 308 13.13 -1.01 -10.36
CA TRP A 308 12.40 0.26 -10.50
C TRP A 308 12.48 1.04 -9.18
N GLY A 309 12.79 2.32 -9.25
CA GLY A 309 13.03 3.13 -8.05
C GLY A 309 14.32 2.82 -7.27
N GLY A 310 15.07 1.78 -7.64
CA GLY A 310 16.23 1.30 -6.87
C GLY A 310 17.55 2.01 -7.18
N ASN A 311 17.68 2.68 -8.33
CA ASN A 311 18.96 3.23 -8.78
C ASN A 311 19.19 4.67 -8.30
N LEU A 312 19.90 4.83 -7.23
CA LEU A 312 20.28 6.12 -6.64
C LEU A 312 21.71 6.55 -7.02
N ARG A 313 22.35 5.96 -8.05
CA ARG A 313 23.70 6.35 -8.49
C ARG A 313 23.82 7.84 -8.78
N GLY A 314 22.74 8.44 -9.31
CA GLY A 314 22.71 9.84 -9.66
C GLY A 314 22.85 10.81 -8.48
N VAL A 315 22.54 10.37 -7.25
CA VAL A 315 22.67 11.19 -6.03
C VAL A 315 24.12 11.59 -5.77
N LYS A 316 25.08 10.74 -6.15
CA LYS A 316 26.50 10.98 -5.93
C LYS A 316 26.96 12.28 -6.60
N ASP A 317 26.53 12.52 -7.84
CA ASP A 317 26.95 13.67 -8.63
C ASP A 317 25.92 14.79 -8.61
N ASN A 318 24.64 14.45 -8.50
CA ASN A 318 23.50 15.37 -8.56
C ASN A 318 22.54 15.09 -7.39
N PRO A 319 22.90 15.38 -6.13
CA PRO A 319 22.00 15.23 -4.99
C PRO A 319 20.79 16.15 -5.14
N VAL A 320 19.66 15.75 -4.57
CA VAL A 320 18.47 16.60 -4.50
C VAL A 320 18.76 17.80 -3.62
N ASP A 321 18.49 19.00 -4.12
CA ASP A 321 18.68 20.26 -3.39
C ASP A 321 17.35 21.00 -3.15
N ILE A 322 16.88 20.94 -1.93
CA ILE A 322 15.68 21.64 -1.45
C ILE A 322 16.02 22.72 -0.42
N GLY A 323 17.24 23.20 -0.45
CA GLY A 323 17.72 24.33 0.34
C GLY A 323 17.56 24.12 1.85
N LYS A 324 16.78 24.98 2.50
CA LYS A 324 16.59 24.95 3.97
C LYS A 324 15.91 23.69 4.50
N PHE A 325 15.26 22.92 3.66
CA PHE A 325 14.54 21.72 4.04
C PHE A 325 15.37 20.43 3.90
N LYS A 326 16.67 20.53 3.69
CA LYS A 326 17.57 19.39 3.50
C LYS A 326 17.42 18.29 4.59
N SER A 327 17.09 18.68 5.82
CA SER A 327 16.86 17.75 6.93
C SER A 327 15.58 16.92 6.81
N GLN A 328 14.80 17.07 5.74
CA GLN A 328 13.58 16.32 5.51
C GLN A 328 13.72 15.25 4.40
N ILE A 329 14.94 15.10 3.82
CA ILE A 329 15.17 14.10 2.75
C ILE A 329 15.55 12.75 3.34
N VAL A 330 14.84 11.71 2.91
CA VAL A 330 15.20 10.29 3.06
C VAL A 330 15.15 9.64 1.69
N TYR A 331 16.24 9.01 1.24
CA TYR A 331 16.18 8.27 -0.01
C TYR A 331 15.52 6.90 0.20
N SER A 332 14.70 6.47 -0.77
CA SER A 332 13.82 5.31 -0.60
C SER A 332 13.96 4.32 -1.76
N PRO A 333 15.05 3.53 -1.82
CA PRO A 333 15.17 2.51 -2.85
C PRO A 333 14.19 1.37 -2.63
N HIS A 334 13.84 0.65 -3.71
CA HIS A 334 13.18 -0.65 -3.69
C HIS A 334 14.16 -1.75 -4.05
N ASP A 335 13.99 -2.93 -3.48
CA ASP A 335 14.81 -4.10 -3.80
C ASP A 335 13.95 -5.38 -3.76
N TYR A 336 14.11 -6.24 -4.75
CA TYR A 336 13.36 -7.47 -4.89
C TYR A 336 14.26 -8.66 -5.22
N GLY A 337 13.73 -9.86 -4.99
CA GLY A 337 14.46 -11.09 -5.18
C GLY A 337 14.24 -11.76 -6.54
N PRO A 338 14.91 -12.89 -6.77
CA PRO A 338 14.93 -13.58 -8.06
C PRO A 338 13.57 -14.13 -8.51
N LEU A 339 12.58 -14.23 -7.63
CA LEU A 339 11.23 -14.64 -8.02
C LEU A 339 10.45 -13.52 -8.72
N VAL A 340 10.70 -12.25 -8.38
CA VAL A 340 10.10 -11.11 -9.06
C VAL A 340 10.73 -10.95 -10.45
N TRP A 341 12.05 -10.92 -10.51
CA TRP A 341 12.77 -10.92 -11.78
C TRP A 341 14.20 -11.44 -11.63
N LYS A 342 14.68 -12.20 -12.63
CA LYS A 342 16.06 -12.71 -12.65
C LYS A 342 17.04 -11.61 -13.02
N GLN A 343 17.79 -11.16 -12.03
CA GLN A 343 18.86 -10.18 -12.22
C GLN A 343 20.23 -10.88 -12.25
N LYS A 344 21.22 -10.25 -12.91
CA LYS A 344 22.55 -10.84 -13.09
C LYS A 344 23.30 -11.11 -11.79
N TRP A 345 23.06 -10.29 -10.77
CA TRP A 345 23.72 -10.42 -9.45
C TRP A 345 23.20 -11.59 -8.61
N PHE A 346 22.14 -12.27 -9.05
CA PHE A 346 21.68 -13.52 -8.46
C PHE A 346 22.35 -14.76 -9.05
N TYR A 347 23.12 -14.60 -10.15
CA TYR A 347 23.86 -15.67 -10.86
C TYR A 347 23.00 -16.89 -11.26
N MET A 348 21.71 -16.71 -11.47
CA MET A 348 20.75 -17.79 -11.75
C MET A 348 21.13 -18.67 -12.96
N ASP A 349 21.90 -18.13 -13.90
CA ASP A 349 22.34 -18.86 -15.10
C ASP A 349 23.75 -19.47 -14.94
N ASP A 350 24.41 -19.28 -13.79
CA ASP A 350 25.73 -19.85 -13.49
C ASP A 350 25.70 -20.76 -12.25
N PRO A 351 25.44 -22.09 -12.41
CA PRO A 351 25.33 -23.00 -11.28
C PRO A 351 26.62 -23.18 -10.47
N SER A 352 27.71 -22.60 -10.91
CA SER A 352 28.99 -22.60 -10.16
C SER A 352 29.11 -21.43 -9.17
N LYS A 353 28.16 -20.48 -9.20
CA LYS A 353 28.11 -19.30 -8.35
C LYS A 353 26.83 -19.29 -7.51
N THR A 354 26.94 -18.70 -6.36
CA THR A 354 25.81 -18.31 -5.51
C THR A 354 26.04 -16.89 -5.04
N PHE A 355 24.97 -16.15 -4.79
CA PHE A 355 25.10 -14.84 -4.17
C PHE A 355 25.12 -14.97 -2.65
N ASP A 356 25.75 -14.01 -2.01
CA ASP A 356 25.71 -13.72 -0.58
C ASP A 356 25.71 -12.20 -0.38
N ARG A 357 25.66 -11.72 0.86
CA ARG A 357 25.68 -10.28 1.16
C ARG A 357 26.85 -9.55 0.51
N GLN A 358 28.05 -10.15 0.53
CA GLN A 358 29.22 -9.49 -0.02
C GLN A 358 29.12 -9.34 -1.54
N SER A 359 28.70 -10.39 -2.23
CA SER A 359 28.53 -10.32 -3.69
C SER A 359 27.38 -9.38 -4.09
N LEU A 360 26.28 -9.33 -3.30
CA LEU A 360 25.20 -8.36 -3.53
C LEU A 360 25.67 -6.92 -3.32
N LEU A 361 26.52 -6.67 -2.31
CA LEU A 361 27.15 -5.37 -2.11
C LEU A 361 28.11 -5.03 -3.27
N ASP A 362 28.98 -5.95 -3.66
CA ASP A 362 30.00 -5.70 -4.67
C ASP A 362 29.42 -5.52 -6.08
N ASP A 363 28.37 -6.26 -6.44
CA ASP A 363 27.84 -6.30 -7.80
C ASP A 363 26.60 -5.41 -8.00
N TYR A 364 25.91 -5.01 -6.90
CA TYR A 364 24.68 -4.26 -7.03
C TYR A 364 24.45 -3.22 -5.92
N TRP A 365 24.29 -3.61 -4.63
CA TRP A 365 23.79 -2.73 -3.59
C TRP A 365 24.65 -1.49 -3.35
N TYR A 366 25.99 -1.66 -3.25
CA TYR A 366 26.85 -0.54 -2.89
C TYR A 366 26.75 0.60 -3.88
N ASP A 367 26.92 0.31 -5.15
CA ASP A 367 26.93 1.32 -6.20
C ASP A 367 25.55 1.91 -6.50
N THR A 368 24.45 1.20 -6.16
CA THR A 368 23.10 1.66 -6.45
C THR A 368 22.50 2.49 -5.32
N TRP A 369 22.60 2.04 -4.06
CA TRP A 369 21.98 2.72 -2.95
C TRP A 369 22.73 2.59 -1.61
N ALA A 370 23.44 1.48 -1.35
CA ALA A 370 23.99 1.22 -0.02
C ALA A 370 25.15 2.16 0.34
N TYR A 371 25.86 2.75 -0.63
CA TYR A 371 26.90 3.74 -0.37
C TYR A 371 26.40 4.94 0.44
N LEU A 372 25.12 5.31 0.29
CA LEU A 372 24.53 6.43 1.03
C LEU A 372 24.56 6.18 2.55
N VAL A 373 24.32 4.96 2.97
CA VAL A 373 24.40 4.54 4.38
C VAL A 373 25.84 4.24 4.80
N GLU A 374 26.58 3.50 3.96
CA GLU A 374 27.98 3.12 4.27
C GLU A 374 28.87 4.35 4.46
N GLU A 375 28.67 5.39 3.66
CA GLU A 375 29.39 6.65 3.73
C GLU A 375 28.71 7.70 4.62
N LYS A 376 27.57 7.36 5.24
CA LYS A 376 26.76 8.25 6.11
C LYS A 376 26.39 9.57 5.45
N GLN A 377 25.98 9.51 4.21
CA GLN A 377 25.58 10.67 3.42
C GLN A 377 24.11 11.05 3.67
N TYR A 378 23.23 10.03 3.65
CA TYR A 378 21.80 10.17 3.86
C TYR A 378 21.23 8.91 4.52
N PRO A 379 20.14 9.01 5.30
CA PRO A 379 19.39 7.83 5.75
C PRO A 379 18.65 7.21 4.57
N LEU A 380 18.39 5.91 4.66
CA LEU A 380 17.57 5.17 3.71
C LEU A 380 16.31 4.62 4.36
N LEU A 381 15.24 4.55 3.56
CA LEU A 381 14.06 3.74 3.84
C LEU A 381 13.87 2.78 2.65
N MET A 382 14.04 1.49 2.84
CA MET A 382 13.68 0.48 1.83
C MET A 382 12.16 0.47 1.70
N GLY A 383 11.62 1.18 0.70
CA GLY A 383 10.18 1.44 0.56
C GLY A 383 9.39 0.18 0.23
N GLU A 384 10.00 -0.73 -0.54
CA GLU A 384 9.45 -2.04 -0.82
C GLU A 384 10.54 -3.10 -0.81
N TRP A 385 10.27 -4.21 -0.14
CA TRP A 385 11.04 -5.44 -0.14
C TRP A 385 10.13 -6.57 0.33
N GLY A 386 10.21 -7.73 -0.28
CA GLY A 386 9.34 -8.84 0.09
C GLY A 386 9.37 -9.97 -0.92
N GLY A 387 8.49 -10.95 -0.72
CA GLY A 387 8.38 -12.08 -1.61
C GLY A 387 7.88 -13.35 -0.93
N PHE A 388 7.75 -14.40 -1.71
CA PHE A 388 7.44 -15.73 -1.21
C PHE A 388 8.68 -16.36 -0.54
N ILE A 389 8.45 -17.09 0.56
CA ILE A 389 9.50 -17.85 1.29
C ILE A 389 9.14 -19.34 1.45
N ASP A 390 7.97 -19.74 1.02
CA ASP A 390 7.48 -21.11 1.10
C ASP A 390 8.01 -21.97 -0.06
N ALA A 391 8.06 -23.30 0.16
CA ALA A 391 8.63 -24.23 -0.82
C ALA A 391 7.73 -24.45 -2.07
N GLU A 392 6.49 -23.99 -2.08
CA GLU A 392 5.62 -24.07 -3.25
C GLU A 392 6.03 -23.02 -4.30
N HIS A 393 6.28 -21.78 -3.85
CA HIS A 393 6.64 -20.66 -4.70
C HIS A 393 8.16 -20.49 -4.87
N ASP A 394 8.94 -20.80 -3.83
CA ASP A 394 10.41 -20.74 -3.84
C ASP A 394 11.04 -22.12 -3.58
N PRO A 395 10.92 -23.08 -4.54
CA PRO A 395 11.39 -24.45 -4.36
C PRO A 395 12.91 -24.57 -4.23
N THR A 396 13.67 -23.57 -4.65
CA THR A 396 15.13 -23.50 -4.53
C THR A 396 15.59 -22.79 -3.25
N GLY A 397 14.72 -22.01 -2.63
CA GLY A 397 15.02 -21.18 -1.46
C GLY A 397 15.86 -19.95 -1.76
N GLU A 398 16.08 -19.60 -3.04
CA GLU A 398 16.93 -18.48 -3.43
C GLU A 398 16.30 -17.13 -3.12
N ASN A 399 14.97 -17.00 -3.26
CA ASN A 399 14.27 -15.78 -2.88
C ASN A 399 14.32 -15.55 -1.36
N LYS A 400 14.07 -16.60 -0.59
CA LYS A 400 14.20 -16.56 0.87
C LYS A 400 15.63 -16.21 1.30
N HIS A 401 16.64 -16.74 0.60
CA HIS A 401 18.05 -16.43 0.86
C HIS A 401 18.35 -14.95 0.61
N TRP A 402 17.90 -14.39 -0.53
CA TRP A 402 18.04 -12.96 -0.81
C TRP A 402 17.34 -12.11 0.27
N MET A 403 16.09 -12.44 0.61
CA MET A 403 15.36 -11.73 1.66
C MET A 403 16.11 -11.75 3.00
N GLN A 404 16.77 -12.86 3.33
CA GLN A 404 17.55 -12.98 4.55
C GLN A 404 18.78 -12.06 4.53
N GLU A 405 19.52 -12.04 3.43
CA GLU A 405 20.71 -11.18 3.30
C GLU A 405 20.33 -9.69 3.37
N LEU A 406 19.25 -9.30 2.70
CA LEU A 406 18.75 -7.91 2.75
C LEU A 406 18.23 -7.54 4.14
N ARG A 407 17.39 -8.40 4.75
CA ARG A 407 16.87 -8.19 6.11
C ARG A 407 18.00 -7.98 7.12
N ASP A 408 18.95 -8.89 7.14
CA ASP A 408 20.06 -8.86 8.09
C ASP A 408 20.98 -7.64 7.83
N TYR A 409 21.12 -7.20 6.58
CA TYR A 409 21.83 -5.96 6.25
C TYR A 409 21.07 -4.72 6.75
N MET A 410 19.75 -4.66 6.58
CA MET A 410 18.93 -3.57 7.09
C MET A 410 18.97 -3.48 8.63
N ILE A 411 18.98 -4.62 9.32
CA ILE A 411 19.14 -4.68 10.78
C ILE A 411 20.50 -4.12 11.18
N ASP A 412 21.58 -4.60 10.56
CA ASP A 412 22.96 -4.21 10.88
C ASP A 412 23.22 -2.71 10.68
N LYS A 413 22.58 -2.12 9.65
CA LYS A 413 22.75 -0.70 9.30
C LYS A 413 21.63 0.20 9.82
N ARG A 414 20.62 -0.35 10.49
CA ARG A 414 19.41 0.37 10.93
C ARG A 414 18.72 1.11 9.78
N ILE A 415 18.65 0.48 8.60
CA ILE A 415 17.91 1.02 7.47
C ILE A 415 16.42 0.92 7.79
N HIS A 416 15.70 2.03 7.64
CA HIS A 416 14.24 2.04 7.74
C HIS A 416 13.65 1.20 6.62
N HIS A 417 12.45 0.63 6.84
CA HIS A 417 11.84 -0.19 5.78
C HIS A 417 10.33 -0.31 5.92
N THR A 418 9.67 -0.60 4.80
CA THR A 418 8.27 -1.01 4.73
C THR A 418 8.16 -2.29 3.90
N PHE A 419 7.71 -3.37 4.52
CA PHE A 419 7.59 -4.69 3.88
C PHE A 419 6.47 -4.68 2.82
N TRP A 420 6.73 -5.21 1.64
CA TRP A 420 5.73 -5.43 0.61
C TRP A 420 5.22 -6.87 0.64
N CYS A 421 3.97 -7.14 1.11
CA CYS A 421 3.00 -6.22 1.67
C CYS A 421 2.07 -6.96 2.64
N PHE A 422 1.11 -6.25 3.23
CA PHE A 422 0.06 -6.88 4.03
C PHE A 422 -0.88 -7.70 3.15
N ASN A 423 -1.20 -7.21 1.96
CA ASN A 423 -2.22 -7.74 1.05
C ASN A 423 -1.91 -9.16 0.53
N GLU A 424 -2.88 -10.08 0.63
CA GLU A 424 -2.76 -11.42 0.04
C GLU A 424 -2.81 -11.44 -1.50
N ASN A 425 -3.42 -10.43 -2.09
CA ASN A 425 -3.62 -10.32 -3.54
C ASN A 425 -2.46 -9.66 -4.30
N SER A 426 -1.27 -9.58 -3.71
CA SER A 426 -0.03 -9.30 -4.44
C SER A 426 0.45 -10.55 -5.14
N GLY A 427 0.30 -10.59 -6.48
CA GLY A 427 0.43 -11.83 -7.24
C GLY A 427 1.86 -12.35 -7.40
N ASP A 428 2.85 -11.48 -7.33
CA ASP A 428 4.28 -11.78 -7.54
C ASP A 428 5.08 -11.94 -6.24
N THR A 429 4.58 -11.44 -5.13
CA THR A 429 5.26 -11.47 -3.82
C THR A 429 4.46 -12.21 -2.74
N GLY A 430 3.14 -12.32 -2.92
CA GLY A 430 2.23 -12.69 -1.84
C GLY A 430 2.22 -11.67 -0.70
N GLY A 431 1.33 -11.85 0.26
CA GLY A 431 1.20 -10.97 1.42
C GLY A 431 1.67 -11.58 2.73
N LEU A 432 1.53 -10.79 3.80
CA LEU A 432 1.63 -11.25 5.18
C LEU A 432 0.38 -12.00 5.63
N VAL A 433 -0.72 -11.87 4.87
CA VAL A 433 -1.98 -12.56 5.14
C VAL A 433 -2.44 -13.37 3.94
N TYR A 434 -3.32 -14.34 4.19
CA TYR A 434 -3.96 -15.20 3.20
C TYR A 434 -5.36 -15.60 3.66
N ASP A 435 -6.08 -16.44 2.89
CA ASP A 435 -7.44 -16.92 3.19
C ASP A 435 -8.43 -15.74 3.31
N ASP A 436 -8.44 -14.90 2.28
CA ASP A 436 -9.29 -13.71 2.16
C ASP A 436 -9.06 -12.73 3.33
N PHE A 437 -7.80 -12.36 3.55
CA PHE A 437 -7.32 -11.52 4.65
C PHE A 437 -7.63 -12.09 6.06
N GLY A 438 -7.92 -13.38 6.13
CA GLY A 438 -8.39 -14.03 7.36
C GLY A 438 -7.30 -14.60 8.25
N LYS A 439 -6.11 -14.83 7.72
CA LYS A 439 -5.02 -15.49 8.43
C LYS A 439 -3.68 -14.87 8.12
N TRP A 440 -2.84 -14.77 9.14
CA TRP A 440 -1.44 -14.43 8.96
C TRP A 440 -0.63 -15.61 8.45
N ASP A 441 0.33 -15.34 7.56
CA ASP A 441 1.42 -16.23 7.24
C ASP A 441 2.45 -16.16 8.37
N GLU A 442 2.27 -17.03 9.36
CA GLU A 442 3.08 -17.01 10.58
C GLU A 442 4.57 -17.27 10.31
N ASP A 443 4.89 -18.07 9.29
CA ASP A 443 6.27 -18.36 8.91
C ASP A 443 6.92 -17.11 8.27
N LYS A 444 6.21 -16.44 7.37
CA LYS A 444 6.66 -15.18 6.77
C LYS A 444 6.72 -14.07 7.81
N TYR A 445 5.71 -13.96 8.66
CA TYR A 445 5.73 -12.98 9.75
C TYR A 445 6.90 -13.22 10.72
N ALA A 446 7.14 -14.46 11.15
CA ALA A 446 8.27 -14.78 12.02
C ALA A 446 9.61 -14.39 11.41
N PHE A 447 9.73 -14.51 10.08
CA PHE A 447 10.91 -14.08 9.33
C PHE A 447 11.04 -12.54 9.34
N VAL A 448 9.97 -11.79 9.07
CA VAL A 448 9.96 -10.32 9.01
C VAL A 448 10.13 -9.70 10.40
N LYS A 449 9.55 -10.34 11.42
CA LYS A 449 9.54 -9.87 12.81
C LYS A 449 10.94 -9.55 13.34
N GLU A 450 11.97 -10.24 12.89
CA GLU A 450 13.36 -9.99 13.31
C GLU A 450 13.84 -8.59 12.92
N ALA A 451 13.28 -7.99 11.86
CA ALA A 451 13.59 -6.63 11.42
C ALA A 451 12.68 -5.55 12.02
N LEU A 452 11.72 -5.90 12.86
CA LEU A 452 10.85 -4.90 13.50
C LEU A 452 11.54 -4.31 14.73
N TRP A 453 11.26 -3.03 14.99
CA TRP A 453 11.83 -2.33 16.13
C TRP A 453 11.22 -2.83 17.44
N GLN A 454 12.04 -3.47 18.26
CA GLN A 454 11.62 -4.08 19.51
C GLN A 454 12.71 -3.99 20.57
N THR A 455 12.30 -4.05 21.82
CA THR A 455 13.19 -4.16 22.99
C THR A 455 13.76 -5.58 23.12
N ASP A 456 14.78 -5.76 23.95
CA ASP A 456 15.31 -7.10 24.29
C ASP A 456 14.26 -8.03 24.91
N SER A 457 13.19 -7.48 25.50
CA SER A 457 12.06 -8.25 26.04
C SER A 457 10.98 -8.56 25.00
N GLY A 458 11.13 -8.12 23.75
CA GLY A 458 10.20 -8.35 22.66
C GLY A 458 8.99 -7.41 22.63
N MET A 459 9.03 -6.27 23.35
CA MET A 459 8.02 -5.23 23.23
C MET A 459 8.29 -4.40 21.98
N PHE A 460 7.30 -4.20 21.14
CA PHE A 460 7.41 -3.37 19.94
C PHE A 460 7.43 -1.87 20.27
N ILE A 461 8.24 -1.12 19.56
CA ILE A 461 8.46 0.30 19.82
C ILE A 461 7.72 1.12 18.77
N GLY A 462 6.73 1.91 19.22
CA GLY A 462 6.01 2.86 18.39
C GLY A 462 6.83 4.12 18.09
N LEU A 463 6.35 4.91 17.14
CA LEU A 463 6.92 6.22 16.79
C LEU A 463 6.22 7.37 17.49
N ASP A 464 5.10 7.10 18.15
CA ASP A 464 4.35 8.07 18.95
C ASP A 464 4.93 8.18 20.36
N HIS A 465 5.13 9.41 20.85
CA HIS A 465 5.73 9.64 22.17
C HIS A 465 4.79 9.30 23.34
N GLN A 466 3.49 9.31 23.11
CA GLN A 466 2.50 9.19 24.18
C GLN A 466 1.67 7.91 24.06
N THR A 467 1.31 7.54 22.85
CA THR A 467 0.42 6.42 22.58
C THR A 467 1.24 5.15 22.30
N PRO A 468 1.09 4.09 23.12
CA PRO A 468 1.69 2.80 22.82
C PRO A 468 1.19 2.22 21.51
N LEU A 469 2.06 1.52 20.78
CA LEU A 469 1.71 0.88 19.51
C LEU A 469 0.71 -0.25 19.72
N GLY A 470 -0.44 -0.18 19.02
CA GLY A 470 -1.45 -1.23 18.99
C GLY A 470 -2.26 -1.39 20.28
N GLN A 471 -3.04 -2.46 20.34
CA GLN A 471 -3.98 -2.73 21.44
C GLN A 471 -3.68 -4.00 22.24
N ALA A 472 -2.81 -4.90 21.74
CA ALA A 472 -2.48 -6.16 22.41
C ALA A 472 -1.67 -6.00 23.70
N GLY A 473 -1.17 -4.80 23.99
CA GLY A 473 -0.33 -4.54 25.16
C GLY A 473 1.13 -5.04 25.02
N ASN A 474 1.53 -5.38 23.80
CA ASN A 474 2.88 -5.77 23.42
C ASN A 474 3.67 -4.64 22.74
N GLY A 475 3.05 -3.46 22.58
CA GLY A 475 3.67 -2.25 22.10
C GLY A 475 3.90 -1.23 23.20
N ILE A 476 4.89 -0.35 23.02
CA ILE A 476 5.22 0.76 23.92
C ILE A 476 5.32 2.06 23.14
N SER A 477 5.15 3.19 23.81
CA SER A 477 5.38 4.51 23.23
C SER A 477 6.87 4.81 23.08
N LEU A 478 7.20 5.78 22.23
CA LEU A 478 8.59 6.23 22.06
C LEU A 478 9.16 6.81 23.34
N SER A 479 8.35 7.56 24.12
CA SER A 479 8.77 8.08 25.42
C SER A 479 9.04 6.98 26.43
N ASP A 480 8.23 5.94 26.50
CA ASP A 480 8.45 4.79 27.39
C ASP A 480 9.77 4.08 27.07
N TYR A 481 10.05 3.91 25.78
CA TYR A 481 11.31 3.32 25.33
C TYR A 481 12.53 4.12 25.82
N TYR A 482 12.57 5.44 25.55
CA TYR A 482 13.72 6.27 25.89
C TYR A 482 13.83 6.57 27.40
N ASN A 483 12.72 6.57 28.12
CA ASN A 483 12.73 6.73 29.58
C ASN A 483 13.04 5.43 30.34
N GLY A 484 13.18 4.31 29.65
CA GLY A 484 13.40 2.99 30.27
C GLY A 484 12.20 2.51 31.09
N THR A 485 10.99 3.02 30.81
CA THR A 485 9.76 2.69 31.53
C THR A 485 9.07 1.52 30.83
N VAL A 486 9.73 0.37 30.77
CA VAL A 486 9.10 -0.84 30.24
C VAL A 486 8.18 -1.40 31.31
N THR A 487 6.91 -1.01 31.28
CA THR A 487 5.87 -1.64 32.11
C THR A 487 5.53 -2.99 31.49
N PRO A 488 5.49 -4.10 32.26
CA PRO A 488 4.98 -5.37 31.74
C PRO A 488 3.56 -5.17 31.18
N PRO A 489 3.16 -5.90 30.15
CA PRO A 489 1.86 -5.72 29.49
C PRO A 489 0.74 -5.80 30.53
N VAL A 490 0.06 -4.69 30.75
CA VAL A 490 -1.22 -4.66 31.43
C VAL A 490 -2.23 -4.98 30.34
N SER A 491 -2.84 -6.16 30.39
CA SER A 491 -3.97 -6.48 29.52
C SER A 491 -5.02 -5.38 29.67
N ARG A 492 -5.14 -4.50 28.68
CA ARG A 492 -6.28 -3.61 28.57
C ARG A 492 -7.51 -4.51 28.42
N GLU A 493 -8.41 -4.47 29.40
CA GLU A 493 -9.72 -5.07 29.22
C GLU A 493 -10.34 -4.39 27.99
N THR A 494 -10.51 -5.17 26.93
CA THR A 494 -11.23 -4.77 25.73
C THR A 494 -12.59 -4.25 26.17
N SER A 495 -12.81 -2.94 26.07
CA SER A 495 -14.15 -2.36 26.14
C SER A 495 -14.89 -2.82 24.90
N THR A 496 -15.43 -4.03 24.99
CA THR A 496 -16.41 -4.51 24.03
C THR A 496 -17.64 -3.61 24.18
N THR A 497 -17.77 -2.63 23.31
CA THR A 497 -19.03 -1.92 23.12
C THR A 497 -20.02 -2.93 22.55
N THR A 498 -20.70 -3.62 23.45
CA THR A 498 -21.79 -4.52 23.12
C THR A 498 -22.95 -3.66 22.59
N TYR A 499 -23.12 -3.62 21.30
CA TYR A 499 -24.37 -3.18 20.71
C TYR A 499 -25.44 -4.22 21.12
N SER A 500 -26.34 -3.83 22.03
CA SER A 500 -27.49 -4.64 22.45
C SER A 500 -28.42 -4.84 21.27
N THR A 501 -28.30 -5.99 20.63
CA THR A 501 -29.33 -6.49 19.72
C THR A 501 -30.52 -6.94 20.59
N THR A 502 -31.60 -6.19 20.60
CA THR A 502 -32.84 -6.59 21.24
C THR A 502 -33.50 -7.68 20.41
N THR A 503 -33.20 -8.92 20.74
CA THR A 503 -33.87 -10.08 20.14
C THR A 503 -35.24 -10.22 20.84
N LEU A 504 -36.31 -10.00 20.11
CA LEU A 504 -37.67 -10.39 20.51
C LEU A 504 -37.76 -11.90 20.51
N THR A 505 -37.73 -12.49 21.71
CA THR A 505 -37.94 -13.92 21.93
C THR A 505 -39.44 -14.21 21.89
N THR A 506 -39.88 -14.87 20.85
CA THR A 506 -41.16 -15.63 20.90
C THR A 506 -40.83 -17.07 21.34
N SER A 507 -41.28 -17.39 22.53
CA SER A 507 -41.20 -18.71 23.12
C SER A 507 -42.16 -19.67 22.42
N ASN A 508 -41.65 -20.77 21.88
CA ASN A 508 -42.42 -21.99 21.67
C ASN A 508 -41.62 -23.19 22.20
N THR A 509 -42.17 -23.70 23.28
CA THR A 509 -41.82 -24.95 23.96
C THR A 509 -42.18 -26.14 23.09
N VAL A 510 -41.24 -27.03 22.77
CA VAL A 510 -41.51 -28.46 22.50
C VAL A 510 -40.34 -29.30 23.03
N THR A 511 -40.76 -30.32 23.73
CA THR A 511 -40.14 -31.31 24.58
C THR A 511 -39.08 -32.18 23.90
N GLU A 512 -38.10 -32.58 24.70
CA GLU A 512 -37.06 -33.61 24.44
C GLU A 512 -37.63 -34.99 24.07
N SER A 513 -36.90 -35.68 23.23
CA SER A 513 -36.84 -37.15 23.29
C SER A 513 -35.46 -37.64 22.75
N THR A 514 -34.79 -38.31 23.64
CA THR A 514 -33.54 -39.04 23.49
C THR A 514 -33.68 -40.30 22.63
N ALA A 515 -32.68 -40.65 21.82
CA ALA A 515 -32.06 -41.99 21.73
C ALA A 515 -30.92 -42.08 20.72
N SER A 516 -29.80 -42.41 21.23
CA SER A 516 -28.73 -43.39 20.99
C SER A 516 -28.55 -44.04 19.62
N SER A 517 -27.27 -43.89 19.16
CA SER A 517 -26.33 -44.83 18.53
C SER A 517 -26.80 -45.95 17.62
N VAL A 518 -26.11 -46.14 16.48
CA VAL A 518 -25.26 -47.30 16.17
C VAL A 518 -24.59 -47.16 14.79
N VAL A 519 -23.31 -47.51 14.75
CA VAL A 519 -22.39 -47.73 13.62
C VAL A 519 -22.86 -48.90 12.74
N SER A 520 -22.72 -48.81 11.40
CA SER A 520 -22.10 -49.92 10.64
C SER A 520 -21.83 -49.60 9.17
N THR A 521 -20.71 -50.05 8.75
CA THR A 521 -20.02 -50.18 7.49
C THR A 521 -20.79 -50.94 6.37
N THR A 522 -20.39 -50.69 5.13
CA THR A 522 -19.96 -51.54 4.03
C THR A 522 -20.69 -51.40 2.68
N SER A 523 -19.80 -51.22 1.72
CA SER A 523 -19.69 -51.80 0.38
C SER A 523 -20.67 -51.43 -0.76
N THR A 524 -19.98 -50.99 -1.83
CA THR A 524 -20.36 -50.99 -3.26
C THR A 524 -21.07 -52.28 -3.72
N PRO A 525 -21.90 -52.20 -4.80
CA PRO A 525 -21.41 -52.77 -6.05
C PRO A 525 -21.71 -51.96 -7.32
N VAL A 526 -20.81 -52.15 -8.27
CA VAL A 526 -20.88 -51.87 -9.70
C VAL A 526 -21.94 -52.74 -10.36
N ILE A 527 -22.77 -52.17 -11.25
CA ILE A 527 -23.28 -52.85 -12.43
C ILE A 527 -23.51 -51.86 -13.57
N SER A 528 -22.98 -52.24 -14.70
CA SER A 528 -23.06 -51.70 -16.05
C SER A 528 -24.40 -52.04 -16.71
N SER A 529 -24.96 -51.15 -17.55
CA SER A 529 -25.26 -51.44 -18.97
C SER A 529 -26.29 -50.50 -19.60
N THR A 530 -25.88 -49.98 -20.74
CA THR A 530 -26.53 -49.83 -22.06
C THR A 530 -27.65 -48.83 -22.28
N SER A 531 -27.24 -47.83 -23.09
CA SER A 531 -27.85 -47.27 -24.31
C SER A 531 -29.30 -46.82 -24.36
N SER A 532 -29.46 -45.52 -24.65
CA SER A 532 -30.19 -45.07 -25.84
C SER A 532 -29.88 -43.59 -26.11
N GLU A 533 -29.48 -43.32 -27.32
CA GLU A 533 -29.26 -41.98 -27.89
C GLU A 533 -30.55 -41.17 -27.86
N SER A 534 -30.46 -39.97 -27.24
CA SER A 534 -31.22 -38.83 -27.68
C SER A 534 -30.27 -37.64 -27.64
N SER A 535 -30.07 -37.02 -28.79
CA SER A 535 -29.32 -35.80 -28.97
C SER A 535 -29.74 -34.76 -27.92
N PRO A 536 -28.81 -34.13 -27.16
CA PRO A 536 -29.16 -32.96 -26.38
C PRO A 536 -29.24 -31.78 -27.33
N GLU A 537 -30.34 -31.06 -27.26
CA GLU A 537 -30.42 -29.67 -27.70
C GLU A 537 -29.24 -28.91 -27.07
N ILE A 538 -28.42 -28.29 -27.90
CA ILE A 538 -27.35 -27.41 -27.51
C ILE A 538 -28.04 -26.20 -26.92
N SER A 539 -28.14 -26.07 -25.61
CA SER A 539 -28.38 -24.79 -24.97
C SER A 539 -27.15 -23.93 -25.29
N GLU A 540 -27.33 -22.87 -26.06
CA GLU A 540 -26.29 -21.85 -26.24
C GLU A 540 -25.83 -21.44 -24.86
N GLY A 541 -24.54 -21.64 -24.53
CA GLY A 541 -23.95 -21.24 -23.29
C GLY A 541 -23.98 -19.69 -23.16
N LEU A 542 -24.07 -19.18 -21.97
CA LEU A 542 -23.97 -17.74 -21.70
C LEU A 542 -22.54 -17.29 -22.03
N ILE A 543 -22.37 -16.50 -23.10
CA ILE A 543 -21.08 -15.98 -23.55
C ILE A 543 -20.52 -15.09 -22.44
N GLY A 544 -19.29 -15.34 -22.00
CA GLY A 544 -18.64 -14.69 -20.86
C GLY A 544 -18.70 -15.48 -19.55
N ASP A 545 -19.60 -16.47 -19.42
CA ASP A 545 -19.71 -17.31 -18.21
C ASP A 545 -18.70 -18.47 -18.29
N ALA A 546 -17.47 -18.18 -17.93
CA ALA A 546 -16.35 -19.13 -17.99
C ALA A 546 -16.42 -20.19 -16.88
N ASN A 547 -16.87 -19.81 -15.70
CA ASN A 547 -16.96 -20.67 -14.52
C ASN A 547 -18.25 -21.50 -14.47
N LEU A 548 -19.22 -21.20 -15.32
CA LEU A 548 -20.53 -21.85 -15.48
C LEU A 548 -21.47 -21.63 -14.27
N ASP A 549 -21.42 -20.49 -13.65
CA ASP A 549 -22.32 -20.10 -12.54
C ASP A 549 -23.59 -19.38 -13.00
N LYS A 550 -23.72 -19.12 -14.31
CA LYS A 550 -24.83 -18.45 -14.99
C LYS A 550 -24.86 -16.93 -14.77
N LYS A 551 -23.74 -16.34 -14.48
CA LYS A 551 -23.52 -14.90 -14.43
C LYS A 551 -22.29 -14.57 -15.28
N ILE A 552 -22.11 -13.29 -15.58
CA ILE A 552 -20.89 -12.79 -16.21
C ILE A 552 -20.34 -11.72 -15.26
N THR A 553 -19.25 -12.03 -14.59
CA THR A 553 -18.66 -11.20 -13.54
C THR A 553 -17.14 -11.32 -13.57
N VAL A 554 -16.46 -10.52 -12.75
CA VAL A 554 -15.01 -10.64 -12.57
C VAL A 554 -14.57 -12.06 -12.16
N ALA A 555 -15.45 -12.87 -11.56
CA ALA A 555 -15.15 -14.27 -11.20
C ALA A 555 -14.85 -15.13 -12.43
N ASP A 556 -15.46 -14.82 -13.58
CA ASP A 556 -15.18 -15.50 -14.86
C ASP A 556 -13.82 -15.10 -15.40
N ALA A 557 -13.45 -13.82 -15.28
CA ALA A 557 -12.13 -13.34 -15.63
C ALA A 557 -11.05 -14.02 -14.78
N VAL A 558 -11.27 -14.16 -13.49
CA VAL A 558 -10.39 -14.90 -12.58
C VAL A 558 -10.28 -16.37 -12.98
N ALA A 559 -11.39 -17.03 -13.29
CA ALA A 559 -11.39 -18.42 -13.75
C ALA A 559 -10.59 -18.62 -15.06
N ILE A 560 -10.65 -17.66 -15.98
CA ILE A 560 -9.83 -17.64 -17.20
C ILE A 560 -8.35 -17.53 -16.86
N LEU A 561 -7.96 -16.56 -16.04
CA LEU A 561 -6.56 -16.34 -15.66
C LEU A 561 -5.98 -17.55 -14.90
N GLN A 562 -6.75 -18.14 -14.00
CA GLN A 562 -6.37 -19.38 -13.32
C GLN A 562 -6.18 -20.55 -14.31
N HIS A 563 -7.08 -20.68 -15.28
CA HIS A 563 -6.95 -21.69 -16.33
C HIS A 563 -5.68 -21.50 -17.17
N LEU A 564 -5.36 -20.25 -17.52
CA LEU A 564 -4.15 -19.93 -18.29
C LEU A 564 -2.88 -20.19 -17.47
N GLY A 565 -2.91 -19.85 -16.19
CA GLY A 565 -1.77 -20.05 -15.30
C GLY A 565 -1.50 -21.51 -14.94
N ASN A 566 -2.53 -22.32 -14.70
CA ASN A 566 -2.37 -23.74 -14.36
C ASN A 566 -3.58 -24.57 -14.79
N LYS A 567 -3.56 -25.09 -16.01
CA LYS A 567 -4.65 -25.87 -16.60
C LYS A 567 -4.92 -27.18 -15.88
N ASP A 568 -3.91 -27.77 -15.25
CA ASP A 568 -4.06 -29.05 -14.57
C ASP A 568 -4.83 -28.89 -13.24
N LYS A 569 -4.64 -27.77 -12.56
CA LYS A 569 -5.30 -27.47 -11.28
C LYS A 569 -6.64 -26.74 -11.47
N TYR A 570 -6.70 -25.81 -12.39
CA TYR A 570 -7.84 -24.90 -12.59
C TYR A 570 -8.45 -24.98 -14.00
N GLY A 571 -8.39 -26.14 -14.64
CA GLY A 571 -8.91 -26.31 -15.98
C GLY A 571 -10.39 -25.98 -16.09
N LEU A 572 -10.74 -25.04 -16.97
CA LEU A 572 -12.13 -24.77 -17.33
C LEU A 572 -12.77 -26.01 -17.98
N LYS A 573 -14.05 -26.24 -17.73
CA LYS A 573 -14.83 -27.25 -18.43
C LYS A 573 -15.00 -26.86 -19.90
N GLU A 574 -15.26 -27.86 -20.76
CA GLU A 574 -15.37 -27.62 -22.22
C GLU A 574 -16.36 -26.49 -22.59
N GLN A 575 -17.50 -26.40 -21.91
CA GLN A 575 -18.46 -25.32 -22.12
C GLN A 575 -17.91 -23.96 -21.61
N GLY A 576 -17.22 -23.96 -20.46
CA GLY A 576 -16.60 -22.76 -19.92
C GLY A 576 -15.50 -22.20 -20.85
N ILE A 577 -14.71 -23.05 -21.49
CA ILE A 577 -13.73 -22.66 -22.52
C ILE A 577 -14.43 -21.98 -23.71
N LYS A 578 -15.57 -22.52 -24.15
CA LYS A 578 -16.34 -21.91 -25.26
C LYS A 578 -16.96 -20.57 -24.87
N ASN A 579 -17.42 -20.43 -23.64
CA ASN A 579 -18.00 -19.20 -23.14
C ASN A 579 -16.93 -18.12 -22.86
N ALA A 580 -15.69 -18.55 -22.59
CA ALA A 580 -14.58 -17.70 -22.22
C ALA A 580 -13.92 -16.97 -23.41
N ASP A 581 -14.03 -17.48 -24.63
CA ASP A 581 -13.44 -16.91 -25.85
C ASP A 581 -14.30 -15.73 -26.33
N VAL A 582 -14.07 -14.55 -25.73
CA VAL A 582 -14.95 -13.36 -25.87
C VAL A 582 -14.25 -12.12 -26.44
N TYR A 583 -12.92 -12.11 -26.53
CA TYR A 583 -12.15 -11.05 -27.18
C TYR A 583 -11.65 -11.55 -28.54
N ASN A 584 -12.14 -10.97 -29.64
CA ASN A 584 -11.87 -11.45 -31.00
C ASN A 584 -12.09 -12.97 -31.14
N PRO A 585 -13.31 -13.50 -30.92
CA PRO A 585 -13.56 -14.93 -30.77
C PRO A 585 -13.01 -15.80 -31.89
N GLY A 586 -12.41 -16.93 -31.52
CA GLY A 586 -11.86 -17.91 -32.43
C GLY A 586 -10.35 -18.06 -32.39
N ASP A 587 -9.65 -17.26 -31.60
CA ASP A 587 -8.21 -17.40 -31.37
C ASP A 587 -7.88 -18.20 -30.10
N GLY A 588 -8.92 -18.61 -29.36
CA GLY A 588 -8.86 -19.39 -28.13
C GLY A 588 -8.75 -18.52 -26.88
N VAL A 589 -8.86 -19.17 -25.69
CA VAL A 589 -8.88 -18.45 -24.41
C VAL A 589 -7.52 -17.83 -24.10
N THR A 590 -7.48 -16.53 -23.91
CA THR A 590 -6.31 -15.71 -23.64
C THR A 590 -6.54 -14.75 -22.45
N ALA A 591 -5.52 -14.03 -21.99
CA ALA A 591 -5.68 -12.99 -20.98
C ALA A 591 -6.55 -11.81 -21.45
N LYS A 592 -6.68 -11.59 -22.77
CA LYS A 592 -7.54 -10.56 -23.34
C LYS A 592 -9.02 -10.87 -23.16
N ASP A 593 -9.38 -12.15 -23.11
CA ASP A 593 -10.75 -12.55 -22.81
C ASP A 593 -11.14 -12.22 -21.38
N ALA A 594 -10.24 -12.47 -20.43
CA ALA A 594 -10.41 -12.05 -19.04
C ALA A 594 -10.57 -10.52 -18.95
N TYR A 595 -9.75 -9.77 -19.70
CA TYR A 595 -9.85 -8.31 -19.77
C TYR A 595 -11.19 -7.83 -20.35
N ALA A 596 -11.67 -8.45 -21.43
CA ALA A 596 -12.99 -8.11 -22.03
C ALA A 596 -14.14 -8.36 -21.04
N ILE A 597 -14.08 -9.44 -20.25
CA ILE A 597 -15.06 -9.69 -19.20
C ILE A 597 -14.98 -8.63 -18.09
N GLN A 598 -13.78 -8.21 -17.69
CA GLN A 598 -13.63 -7.13 -16.71
C GLN A 598 -14.20 -5.80 -17.22
N LEU A 599 -13.98 -5.46 -18.49
CA LEU A 599 -14.57 -4.28 -19.12
C LEU A 599 -16.10 -4.36 -19.15
N PHE A 600 -16.65 -5.55 -19.41
CA PHE A 600 -18.09 -5.78 -19.44
C PHE A 600 -18.71 -5.66 -18.03
N ASP A 601 -18.11 -6.30 -17.03
CA ASP A 601 -18.56 -6.23 -15.65
C ASP A 601 -18.48 -4.80 -15.10
N ALA A 602 -17.45 -4.03 -15.50
CA ALA A 602 -17.29 -2.61 -15.18
C ALA A 602 -18.18 -1.67 -16.02
N ASN A 603 -19.08 -2.19 -16.87
CA ASN A 603 -19.93 -1.42 -17.78
C ASN A 603 -19.16 -0.48 -18.74
N GLN A 604 -17.90 -0.79 -19.04
CA GLN A 604 -17.09 -0.04 -20.01
C GLN A 604 -17.34 -0.51 -21.46
N ILE A 605 -17.80 -1.75 -21.62
CA ILE A 605 -18.39 -2.25 -22.85
C ILE A 605 -19.76 -2.84 -22.53
N THR A 606 -20.69 -2.81 -23.50
CA THR A 606 -22.10 -3.17 -23.29
C THR A 606 -22.45 -4.54 -23.84
N GLU A 607 -21.57 -5.18 -24.59
CA GLU A 607 -21.83 -6.44 -25.28
C GLU A 607 -20.58 -7.34 -25.27
N LEU A 608 -20.80 -8.65 -25.13
CA LEU A 608 -19.84 -9.71 -25.40
C LEU A 608 -20.39 -10.62 -26.52
N PRO A 609 -19.56 -11.16 -27.41
CA PRO A 609 -18.11 -10.98 -27.48
C PRO A 609 -17.70 -9.58 -27.96
N TYR A 610 -16.53 -9.15 -27.52
CA TYR A 610 -15.92 -7.87 -27.86
C TYR A 610 -14.93 -8.04 -29.00
N THR A 611 -14.99 -7.14 -29.97
CA THR A 611 -14.05 -7.09 -31.10
C THR A 611 -13.50 -5.66 -31.17
N GLU A 612 -12.19 -5.50 -31.12
CA GLU A 612 -11.47 -4.23 -31.21
C GLU A 612 -11.38 -3.74 -32.68
#